data_7ebde6cf98012add327b7ba85460b76d
#
_entry.id   7ebde6cf98012add327b7ba85460b76d
#
_cell.length_a   1.000
_cell.length_b   1.000
_cell.length_c   1.000
_cell.angle_alpha   90.00
_cell.angle_beta   90.00
_cell.angle_gamma   90.00
#
_symmetry.space_group_name_H-M   'P 1'
#
loop_
_entity.id
_entity.type
_entity.pdbx_description
1 polymer ?
#
loop_
_entity_poly.entity_id
_entity_poly.type
_entity_poly.pdbx_seq_one_letter_code
_entity_poly.pdbx_strand_id
1 'polypeptide(L)'
;GFSLTENEGRTWEAVQELPIGGKIRIEGNGLKTANELYINGTSVDLTGIPAEEKNDAFLIVTIPETLPFGNAVENPDSRNKMRLVTAYDDRTLDCVIAGKQVEINRITDANGNAITEAGRNSVVVIEGKYFATFQKLSFNNQEIEPTTIESNRITFTVPVDTEDFTVGDGELTVVN
;
A
#
# COMPACT_ATOMS: atom_id res chain seq x y z
N GLY A 1 9.35 -15.64 -20.53
CA GLY A 1 8.23 -15.24 -19.68
C GLY A 1 8.66 -15.21 -18.23
N PHE A 2 8.01 -14.36 -17.44
CA PHE A 2 8.21 -14.34 -15.99
C PHE A 2 7.00 -14.96 -15.33
N SER A 3 7.20 -15.68 -14.24
CA SER A 3 6.16 -15.95 -13.25
C SER A 3 6.46 -15.15 -12.00
N LEU A 4 5.42 -14.74 -11.31
CA LEU A 4 5.51 -14.03 -10.03
C LEU A 4 5.05 -14.99 -8.95
N THR A 5 5.83 -15.08 -7.88
CA THR A 5 5.48 -15.94 -6.76
C THR A 5 5.70 -15.18 -5.46
N GLU A 6 4.87 -15.46 -4.47
CA GLU A 6 4.95 -14.91 -3.13
C GLU A 6 5.53 -15.95 -2.17
N ASN A 7 6.29 -15.49 -1.18
CA ASN A 7 6.80 -16.33 -0.12
C ASN A 7 6.23 -15.91 1.23
N GLU A 8 5.22 -16.63 1.68
CA GLU A 8 4.76 -16.60 3.07
C GLU A 8 5.28 -17.84 3.82
N GLY A 9 6.58 -17.85 4.08
CA GLY A 9 7.24 -18.99 4.69
C GLY A 9 8.36 -19.54 3.80
N ARG A 10 8.27 -20.80 3.38
CA ARG A 10 9.31 -21.50 2.59
C ARG A 10 8.83 -21.96 1.22
N THR A 11 7.57 -21.79 0.90
CA THR A 11 6.99 -22.23 -0.36
C THR A 11 6.65 -21.02 -1.21
N TRP A 12 7.04 -21.05 -2.48
CA TRP A 12 6.70 -20.03 -3.45
C TRP A 12 5.47 -20.49 -4.23
N GLU A 13 4.42 -19.67 -4.21
CA GLU A 13 3.18 -19.92 -4.94
C GLU A 13 2.95 -18.83 -5.98
N ALA A 14 2.33 -19.18 -7.10
CA ALA A 14 2.01 -18.21 -8.13
C ALA A 14 0.94 -17.23 -7.59
N VAL A 15 1.21 -15.92 -7.71
CA VAL A 15 0.31 -14.88 -7.25
C VAL A 15 -0.21 -14.06 -8.42
N GLN A 16 -1.42 -13.55 -8.29
CA GLN A 16 -2.02 -12.62 -9.25
C GLN A 16 -1.85 -11.16 -8.82
N GLU A 17 -1.65 -10.94 -7.53
CA GLU A 17 -1.48 -9.64 -6.93
C GLU A 17 -0.15 -9.57 -6.17
N LEU A 18 0.54 -8.45 -6.28
CA LEU A 18 1.81 -8.21 -5.61
C LEU A 18 1.56 -7.54 -4.26
N PRO A 19 1.90 -8.18 -3.13
CA PRO A 19 1.67 -7.61 -1.81
C PRO A 19 2.67 -6.50 -1.51
N ILE A 20 2.19 -5.32 -1.15
CA ILE A 20 3.05 -4.23 -0.66
C ILE A 20 3.80 -4.69 0.61
N GLY A 21 5.11 -4.45 0.66
CA GLY A 21 6.01 -4.87 1.74
C GLY A 21 6.30 -6.37 1.77
N GLY A 22 5.71 -7.17 0.88
CA GLY A 22 5.97 -8.60 0.75
C GLY A 22 7.20 -8.89 -0.11
N LYS A 23 7.79 -10.08 0.05
CA LYS A 23 8.80 -10.60 -0.85
C LYS A 23 8.14 -11.33 -2.01
N ILE A 24 8.58 -11.05 -3.22
CA ILE A 24 8.16 -11.76 -4.43
C ILE A 24 9.37 -12.40 -5.09
N ARG A 25 9.13 -13.46 -5.83
CA ARG A 25 10.11 -14.12 -6.68
C ARG A 25 9.69 -13.99 -8.15
N ILE A 26 10.55 -13.34 -8.92
CA ILE A 26 10.41 -13.20 -10.36
C ILE A 26 11.20 -14.35 -10.99
N GLU A 27 10.57 -15.14 -11.83
CA GLU A 27 11.21 -16.26 -12.54
C GLU A 27 11.41 -15.97 -14.02
N GLY A 28 12.56 -16.38 -14.55
CA GLY A 28 12.91 -16.12 -15.94
C GLY A 28 14.29 -16.61 -16.29
N ASN A 29 14.89 -16.02 -17.31
CA ASN A 29 16.27 -16.29 -17.71
C ASN A 29 17.04 -14.96 -17.81
N GLY A 30 18.34 -14.99 -17.51
CA GLY A 30 19.19 -13.79 -17.56
C GLY A 30 19.00 -12.83 -16.38
N LEU A 31 18.28 -13.23 -15.34
CA LEU A 31 17.90 -12.36 -14.21
C LEU A 31 19.08 -11.97 -13.32
N LYS A 32 20.19 -12.70 -13.39
CA LYS A 32 21.44 -12.31 -12.75
C LYS A 32 21.91 -10.92 -13.19
N THR A 33 21.61 -10.54 -14.42
CA THR A 33 22.02 -9.25 -15.01
C THR A 33 20.99 -8.14 -14.84
N ALA A 34 19.90 -8.36 -14.08
CA ALA A 34 18.92 -7.35 -13.78
C ALA A 34 19.58 -6.15 -13.09
N ASN A 35 19.41 -4.96 -13.64
CA ASN A 35 20.01 -3.72 -13.18
C ASN A 35 18.96 -2.64 -12.84
N GLU A 36 17.75 -2.74 -13.40
CA GLU A 36 16.64 -1.84 -13.09
C GLU A 36 15.35 -2.63 -12.92
N LEU A 37 14.58 -2.29 -11.92
CA LEU A 37 13.22 -2.75 -11.69
C LEU A 37 12.35 -1.57 -11.33
N TYR A 38 11.25 -1.41 -12.04
CA TYR A 38 10.21 -0.42 -11.74
C TYR A 38 8.90 -1.13 -11.52
N ILE A 39 8.17 -0.72 -10.49
CA ILE A 39 6.80 -1.16 -10.22
C ILE A 39 5.94 0.08 -10.07
N ASN A 40 4.86 0.17 -10.82
CA ASN A 40 4.01 1.37 -10.88
C ASN A 40 4.81 2.66 -11.15
N GLY A 41 5.87 2.57 -11.96
CA GLY A 41 6.77 3.68 -12.27
C GLY A 41 7.79 4.03 -11.17
N THR A 42 7.72 3.38 -10.03
CA THR A 42 8.66 3.58 -8.92
C THR A 42 9.82 2.61 -9.01
N SER A 43 11.05 3.12 -8.92
CA SER A 43 12.26 2.28 -8.91
C SER A 43 12.35 1.47 -7.62
N VAL A 44 12.64 0.19 -7.79
CA VAL A 44 12.92 -0.76 -6.70
C VAL A 44 14.42 -1.00 -6.65
N ASP A 45 15.03 -0.82 -5.47
CA ASP A 45 16.45 -0.99 -5.30
C ASP A 45 16.85 -2.47 -5.45
N LEU A 46 17.74 -2.75 -6.37
CA LEU A 46 18.33 -4.07 -6.62
C LEU A 46 19.75 -4.21 -6.06
N THR A 47 20.25 -3.17 -5.36
CA THR A 47 21.59 -3.22 -4.76
C THR A 47 21.61 -4.09 -3.51
N GLY A 48 22.71 -4.79 -3.29
CA GLY A 48 22.86 -5.62 -2.09
C GLY A 48 22.01 -6.89 -2.04
N ILE A 49 21.28 -7.24 -3.10
CA ILE A 49 20.56 -8.51 -3.16
C ILE A 49 21.59 -9.65 -3.17
N PRO A 50 21.53 -10.60 -2.22
CA PRO A 50 22.50 -11.68 -2.15
C PRO A 50 22.37 -12.64 -3.34
N ALA A 51 23.47 -13.34 -3.67
CA ALA A 51 23.52 -14.21 -4.84
C ALA A 51 22.50 -15.38 -4.79
N GLU A 52 22.11 -15.81 -3.60
CA GLU A 52 21.05 -16.79 -3.39
C GLU A 52 19.64 -16.26 -3.70
N GLU A 53 19.45 -14.95 -3.71
CA GLU A 53 18.21 -14.28 -4.07
C GLU A 53 18.20 -13.69 -5.49
N LYS A 54 19.37 -13.66 -6.16
CA LYS A 54 19.53 -13.15 -7.54
C LYS A 54 20.47 -14.02 -8.35
N ASN A 55 19.92 -14.83 -9.23
CA ASN A 55 20.66 -15.69 -10.14
C ASN A 55 20.03 -15.66 -11.54
N ASP A 56 20.50 -16.53 -12.42
CA ASP A 56 20.06 -16.52 -13.82
C ASP A 56 18.59 -16.91 -13.98
N ALA A 57 18.05 -17.74 -13.10
CA ALA A 57 16.70 -18.30 -13.17
C ALA A 57 15.66 -17.51 -12.37
N PHE A 58 16.07 -16.77 -11.35
CA PHE A 58 15.14 -15.99 -10.53
C PHE A 58 15.78 -14.78 -9.86
N LEU A 59 14.91 -13.82 -9.49
CA LEU A 59 15.20 -12.63 -8.71
C LEU A 59 14.16 -12.50 -7.61
N ILE A 60 14.62 -12.42 -6.36
CA ILE A 60 13.74 -12.18 -5.19
C ILE A 60 13.89 -10.72 -4.78
N VAL A 61 12.79 -10.03 -4.66
CA VAL A 61 12.74 -8.61 -4.25
C VAL A 61 11.65 -8.38 -3.23
N THR A 62 11.82 -7.36 -2.40
CA THR A 62 10.78 -6.88 -1.51
C THR A 62 10.05 -5.72 -2.18
N ILE A 63 8.73 -5.80 -2.27
CA ILE A 63 7.89 -4.68 -2.74
C ILE A 63 7.95 -3.57 -1.70
N PRO A 64 8.36 -2.34 -2.06
CA PRO A 64 8.46 -1.24 -1.10
C PRO A 64 7.12 -0.95 -0.42
N GLU A 65 7.14 -0.69 0.89
CA GLU A 65 5.92 -0.33 1.63
C GLU A 65 5.32 1.02 1.20
N THR A 66 6.16 1.87 0.61
CA THR A 66 5.78 3.20 0.10
C THR A 66 5.38 3.18 -1.38
N LEU A 67 5.29 1.99 -2.00
CA LEU A 67 4.94 1.88 -3.40
C LEU A 67 3.54 2.47 -3.66
N PRO A 68 3.39 3.46 -4.55
CA PRO A 68 2.09 3.98 -4.92
C PRO A 68 1.30 2.93 -5.70
N PHE A 69 -0.02 2.86 -5.48
CA PHE A 69 -0.93 1.99 -6.22
C PHE A 69 -2.27 2.69 -6.50
N GLY A 70 -3.07 2.10 -7.38
CA GLY A 70 -4.34 2.69 -7.77
C GLY A 70 -4.18 4.12 -8.30
N ASN A 71 -4.97 5.05 -7.78
CA ASN A 71 -4.97 6.45 -8.23
C ASN A 71 -3.76 7.26 -7.72
N ALA A 72 -2.99 6.73 -6.75
CA ALA A 72 -1.76 7.38 -6.28
C ALA A 72 -0.58 7.23 -7.25
N VAL A 73 -0.70 6.42 -8.30
CA VAL A 73 0.32 6.31 -9.36
C VAL A 73 0.23 7.53 -10.25
N GLU A 74 1.25 8.39 -10.21
CA GLU A 74 1.30 9.67 -10.93
C GLU A 74 1.17 9.51 -12.45
N ASN A 75 1.89 8.53 -13.03
CA ASN A 75 1.79 8.23 -14.46
C ASN A 75 0.81 7.07 -14.68
N PRO A 76 -0.40 7.32 -15.23
CA PRO A 76 -1.40 6.28 -15.49
C PRO A 76 -0.89 5.12 -16.37
N ASP A 77 0.04 5.38 -17.29
CA ASP A 77 0.60 4.36 -18.19
C ASP A 77 1.51 3.37 -17.44
N SER A 78 2.03 3.78 -16.28
CA SER A 78 2.84 2.92 -15.40
C SER A 78 2.00 2.13 -14.39
N ARG A 79 0.69 2.41 -14.28
CA ARG A 79 -0.20 1.77 -13.33
C ARG A 79 -0.36 0.28 -13.66
N ASN A 80 -0.23 -0.56 -12.64
CA ASN A 80 -0.29 -2.02 -12.76
C ASN A 80 0.74 -2.58 -13.76
N LYS A 81 1.92 -1.96 -13.79
CA LYS A 81 3.04 -2.38 -14.62
C LYS A 81 4.27 -2.65 -13.77
N MET A 82 4.95 -3.73 -14.12
CA MET A 82 6.31 -4.03 -13.69
C MET A 82 7.22 -3.99 -14.91
N ARG A 83 8.27 -3.16 -14.88
CA ARG A 83 9.30 -3.12 -15.92
C ARG A 83 10.61 -3.60 -15.33
N LEU A 84 11.20 -4.61 -15.94
CA LEU A 84 12.50 -5.16 -15.56
C LEU A 84 13.46 -5.03 -16.71
N VAL A 85 14.64 -4.46 -16.43
CA VAL A 85 15.73 -4.30 -17.37
C VAL A 85 16.87 -5.21 -16.96
N THR A 86 17.37 -5.97 -17.93
CA THR A 86 18.56 -6.84 -17.82
C THR A 86 19.60 -6.41 -18.85
N ALA A 87 20.78 -6.99 -18.83
CA ALA A 87 21.79 -6.74 -19.88
C ALA A 87 21.33 -7.19 -21.29
N TYR A 88 20.29 -8.01 -21.38
CA TYR A 88 19.86 -8.64 -22.64
C TYR A 88 18.49 -8.19 -23.11
N ASP A 89 17.64 -7.68 -22.20
CA ASP A 89 16.23 -7.41 -22.53
C ASP A 89 15.65 -6.36 -21.59
N ASP A 90 14.61 -5.68 -22.06
CA ASP A 90 13.75 -4.73 -21.33
C ASP A 90 12.31 -5.21 -21.47
N ARG A 91 11.71 -5.63 -20.36
CA ARG A 91 10.38 -6.22 -20.34
C ARG A 91 9.45 -5.49 -19.40
N THR A 92 8.26 -5.23 -19.91
CA THR A 92 7.14 -4.75 -19.12
C THR A 92 6.07 -5.83 -19.04
N LEU A 93 5.58 -6.07 -17.82
CA LEU A 93 4.52 -7.03 -17.51
C LEU A 93 3.38 -6.30 -16.83
N ASP A 94 2.17 -6.77 -17.10
CA ASP A 94 1.00 -6.40 -16.29
C ASP A 94 1.11 -7.07 -14.92
N CYS A 95 0.84 -6.32 -13.86
CA CYS A 95 0.75 -6.82 -12.50
C CYS A 95 -0.30 -6.01 -11.73
N VAL A 96 -0.97 -6.64 -10.77
CA VAL A 96 -1.86 -5.97 -9.86
C VAL A 96 -1.14 -5.79 -8.53
N ILE A 97 -1.20 -4.57 -7.97
CA ILE A 97 -0.62 -4.30 -6.66
C ILE A 97 -1.72 -4.39 -5.62
N ALA A 98 -1.56 -5.33 -4.68
CA ALA A 98 -2.43 -5.44 -3.52
C ALA A 98 -1.96 -4.47 -2.45
N GLY A 99 -2.79 -3.49 -2.11
CA GLY A 99 -2.57 -2.62 -0.97
C GLY A 99 -2.67 -3.41 0.34
N LYS A 100 -1.86 -3.05 1.32
CA LYS A 100 -2.06 -3.57 2.67
C LYS A 100 -3.36 -3.01 3.23
N GLN A 101 -4.13 -3.88 3.87
CA GLN A 101 -5.33 -3.46 4.57
C GLN A 101 -4.97 -2.50 5.71
N VAL A 102 -5.76 -1.45 5.87
CA VAL A 102 -5.62 -0.49 6.98
C VAL A 102 -5.69 -1.22 8.32
N GLU A 103 -4.74 -0.92 9.20
CA GLU A 103 -4.77 -1.34 10.61
C GLU A 103 -5.05 -0.12 11.48
N ILE A 104 -6.17 -0.12 12.20
CA ILE A 104 -6.48 0.90 13.22
C ILE A 104 -6.03 0.35 14.58
N ASN A 105 -5.07 1.01 15.20
CA ASN A 105 -4.55 0.61 16.50
C ASN A 105 -5.27 1.32 17.64
N ARG A 106 -5.59 2.61 17.45
CA ARG A 106 -6.15 3.45 18.49
C ARG A 106 -6.89 4.65 17.92
N ILE A 107 -7.95 5.08 18.62
CA ILE A 107 -8.63 6.33 18.36
C ILE A 107 -8.49 7.21 19.62
N THR A 108 -8.06 8.47 19.43
CA THR A 108 -7.78 9.40 20.51
C THR A 108 -8.40 10.77 20.26
N ASP A 109 -8.50 11.57 21.33
CA ASP A 109 -8.73 13.01 21.23
C ASP A 109 -7.45 13.75 20.78
N ALA A 110 -7.53 15.08 20.65
CA ALA A 110 -6.40 15.93 20.29
C ALA A 110 -5.24 15.90 21.32
N ASN A 111 -5.49 15.47 22.55
CA ASN A 111 -4.52 15.38 23.62
C ASN A 111 -3.87 13.98 23.72
N GLY A 112 -4.27 13.04 22.87
CA GLY A 112 -3.77 11.68 22.86
C GLY A 112 -4.47 10.73 23.83
N ASN A 113 -5.57 11.12 24.46
CA ASN A 113 -6.35 10.24 25.32
C ASN A 113 -7.23 9.33 24.45
N ALA A 114 -7.23 8.02 24.75
CA ALA A 114 -8.09 7.06 24.05
C ALA A 114 -9.58 7.43 24.29
N ILE A 115 -10.37 7.41 23.23
CA ILE A 115 -11.79 7.74 23.25
C ILE A 115 -12.62 6.65 22.58
N THR A 116 -13.85 6.48 23.03
CA THR A 116 -14.88 5.64 22.41
C THR A 116 -16.04 6.46 21.87
N GLU A 117 -16.08 7.73 22.23
CA GLU A 117 -17.08 8.68 21.77
C GLU A 117 -16.46 10.06 21.55
N ALA A 118 -16.97 10.80 20.60
CA ALA A 118 -16.49 12.13 20.25
C ALA A 118 -17.68 13.09 20.02
N GLY A 119 -17.58 14.26 20.61
CA GLY A 119 -18.57 15.32 20.42
C GLY A 119 -18.38 16.06 19.09
N ARG A 120 -19.40 16.77 18.65
CA ARG A 120 -19.35 17.65 17.47
C ARG A 120 -18.24 18.69 17.62
N ASN A 121 -17.60 19.06 16.53
CA ASN A 121 -16.44 19.96 16.51
C ASN A 121 -15.21 19.46 17.29
N SER A 122 -15.25 18.28 17.88
CA SER A 122 -14.04 17.73 18.50
C SER A 122 -13.08 17.19 17.44
N VAL A 123 -11.80 17.31 17.73
CA VAL A 123 -10.75 16.73 16.91
C VAL A 123 -10.55 15.28 17.33
N VAL A 124 -10.58 14.40 16.36
CA VAL A 124 -10.33 12.96 16.52
C VAL A 124 -9.08 12.58 15.76
N VAL A 125 -8.27 11.73 16.36
CA VAL A 125 -7.06 11.18 15.77
C VAL A 125 -7.16 9.68 15.69
N ILE A 126 -7.01 9.13 14.50
CA ILE A 126 -6.89 7.70 14.25
C ILE A 126 -5.41 7.38 14.12
N GLU A 127 -4.89 6.51 14.96
CA GLU A 127 -3.53 6.00 14.89
C GLU A 127 -3.55 4.56 14.39
N GLY A 128 -2.66 4.24 13.46
CA GLY A 128 -2.65 2.93 12.82
C GLY A 128 -1.50 2.74 11.87
N LYS A 129 -1.74 1.97 10.81
CA LYS A 129 -0.76 1.71 9.75
C LYS A 129 -1.42 1.69 8.38
N TYR A 130 -0.58 1.89 7.36
CA TYR A 130 -0.94 1.77 5.95
C TYR A 130 -1.94 2.84 5.47
N PHE A 131 -1.92 4.03 6.07
CA PHE A 131 -2.73 5.17 5.65
C PHE A 131 -2.12 5.95 4.47
N ALA A 132 -0.92 5.63 4.02
CA ALA A 132 -0.23 6.36 2.94
C ALA A 132 -1.03 6.42 1.63
N THR A 133 -1.92 5.45 1.42
CA THR A 133 -2.78 5.34 0.23
C THR A 133 -4.25 5.56 0.55
N PHE A 134 -4.51 6.32 1.62
CA PHE A 134 -5.85 6.71 2.04
C PHE A 134 -6.72 7.15 0.87
N GLN A 135 -7.93 6.63 0.79
CA GLN A 135 -8.93 6.98 -0.20
C GLN A 135 -10.16 7.62 0.44
N LYS A 136 -10.62 7.07 1.57
CA LYS A 136 -11.88 7.48 2.18
C LYS A 136 -11.91 7.24 3.68
N LEU A 137 -12.49 8.20 4.40
CA LEU A 137 -12.91 8.08 5.79
C LEU A 137 -14.43 8.25 5.83
N SER A 138 -15.14 7.37 6.53
CA SER A 138 -16.58 7.48 6.69
C SER A 138 -17.04 6.99 8.07
N PHE A 139 -18.14 7.54 8.54
CA PHE A 139 -18.87 7.08 9.71
C PHE A 139 -20.32 6.74 9.28
N ASN A 140 -20.76 5.52 9.53
CA ASN A 140 -22.06 5.02 9.07
C ASN A 140 -22.34 5.31 7.58
N ASN A 141 -21.33 5.07 6.71
CA ASN A 141 -21.33 5.38 5.28
C ASN A 141 -21.40 6.89 4.92
N GLN A 142 -21.38 7.78 5.89
CA GLN A 142 -21.30 9.23 5.66
C GLN A 142 -19.82 9.64 5.61
N GLU A 143 -19.41 10.27 4.52
CA GLU A 143 -18.01 10.64 4.27
C GLU A 143 -17.58 11.80 5.18
N ILE A 144 -16.35 11.68 5.69
CA ILE A 144 -15.71 12.69 6.53
C ILE A 144 -14.42 13.13 5.84
N GLU A 145 -14.24 14.45 5.69
CA GLU A 145 -13.01 15.02 5.18
C GLU A 145 -11.94 15.06 6.28
N PRO A 146 -10.80 14.36 6.10
CA PRO A 146 -9.69 14.47 7.03
C PRO A 146 -9.05 15.85 7.00
N THR A 147 -8.61 16.32 8.16
CA THR A 147 -7.81 17.55 8.28
C THR A 147 -6.35 17.29 7.90
N THR A 148 -5.81 16.13 8.30
CA THR A 148 -4.45 15.68 7.93
C THR A 148 -4.42 14.18 7.73
N ILE A 149 -3.56 13.73 6.81
CA ILE A 149 -3.30 12.32 6.51
C ILE A 149 -1.81 12.10 6.52
N GLU A 150 -1.35 11.19 7.36
CA GLU A 150 0.03 10.71 7.45
C GLU A 150 0.03 9.18 7.28
N SER A 151 1.17 8.55 7.06
CA SER A 151 1.28 7.11 6.84
C SER A 151 0.75 6.24 8.00
N ASN A 152 0.73 6.80 9.21
CA ASN A 152 0.33 6.11 10.44
C ASN A 152 -0.70 6.89 11.27
N ARG A 153 -1.22 8.01 10.75
CA ARG A 153 -2.12 8.90 11.49
C ARG A 153 -3.08 9.63 10.53
N ILE A 154 -4.35 9.64 10.90
CA ILE A 154 -5.38 10.48 10.25
C ILE A 154 -6.01 11.36 11.34
N THR A 155 -6.14 12.65 11.06
CA THR A 155 -6.82 13.59 11.94
C THR A 155 -8.04 14.17 11.22
N PHE A 156 -9.16 14.25 11.90
CA PHE A 156 -10.37 14.90 11.39
C PHE A 156 -11.11 15.62 12.50
N THR A 157 -12.00 16.53 12.11
CA THR A 157 -12.93 17.17 13.03
C THR A 157 -14.31 16.56 12.84
N VAL A 158 -14.95 16.16 13.93
CA VAL A 158 -16.32 15.63 13.88
C VAL A 158 -17.24 16.70 13.29
N PRO A 159 -17.95 16.41 12.20
CA PRO A 159 -18.83 17.38 11.56
C PRO A 159 -19.90 17.95 12.53
N VAL A 160 -20.24 19.21 12.34
CA VAL A 160 -21.45 19.79 12.94
C VAL A 160 -22.66 19.28 12.19
N ASP A 161 -23.84 19.35 12.83
CA ASP A 161 -25.11 18.94 12.22
C ASP A 161 -25.24 19.46 10.78
N THR A 162 -25.24 18.50 9.86
CA THR A 162 -25.78 18.67 8.54
C THR A 162 -26.93 17.68 8.39
N GLU A 163 -27.83 17.90 7.46
CA GLU A 163 -28.88 16.93 7.12
C GLU A 163 -28.30 15.56 6.75
N ASP A 164 -27.01 15.55 6.42
CA ASP A 164 -26.28 14.38 5.91
C ASP A 164 -25.39 13.67 6.96
N PHE A 165 -25.29 14.16 8.21
CA PHE A 165 -24.46 13.52 9.25
C PHE A 165 -25.27 13.19 10.50
N THR A 166 -25.51 11.91 10.73
CA THR A 166 -26.29 11.39 11.86
C THR A 166 -25.36 11.03 13.02
N VAL A 167 -25.67 11.54 14.20
CA VAL A 167 -25.00 11.17 15.46
C VAL A 167 -25.59 9.89 16.03
N GLY A 168 -24.80 9.15 16.80
CA GLY A 168 -25.21 7.93 17.48
C GLY A 168 -24.11 6.87 17.42
N ASP A 169 -24.43 5.67 17.87
CA ASP A 169 -23.53 4.52 17.73
C ASP A 169 -23.32 4.18 16.26
N GLY A 170 -22.09 3.88 15.88
CA GLY A 170 -21.80 3.60 14.50
C GLY A 170 -20.42 3.05 14.24
N GLU A 171 -20.18 2.74 12.97
CA GLU A 171 -18.93 2.20 12.48
C GLU A 171 -18.11 3.28 11.77
N LEU A 172 -16.86 3.44 12.23
CA LEU A 172 -15.87 4.27 11.57
C LEU A 172 -15.07 3.40 10.61
N THR A 173 -15.09 3.76 9.33
CA THR A 173 -14.41 2.99 8.27
C THR A 173 -13.34 3.84 7.60
N VAL A 174 -12.14 3.27 7.47
CA VAL A 174 -11.03 3.83 6.69
C VAL A 174 -10.75 2.92 5.52
N VAL A 175 -10.68 3.48 4.32
CA VAL A 175 -10.38 2.77 3.07
C VAL A 175 -9.09 3.35 2.47
N ASN A 176 -8.20 2.49 2.03
CA ASN A 176 -6.97 2.83 1.31
C ASN A 176 -6.90 2.18 -0.07
#